data_e1115d99604c60fa599da36a3be76516
#
_entry.id   e1115d99604c60fa599da36a3be76516
#
_cell.length_a   1.000
_cell.length_b   1.000
_cell.length_c   1.000
_cell.angle_alpha   90.00
_cell.angle_beta   90.00
_cell.angle_gamma   90.00
#
_symmetry.space_group_name_H-M   'P 1'
#
loop_
_entity.id
_entity.type
_entity.pdbx_description
1 polymer ?
#
loop_
_entity_poly.entity_id
_entity_poly.type
_entity_poly.pdbx_seq_one_letter_code
_entity_poly.pdbx_strand_id
1 'polypeptide(L)'
;MIPDVSQALAWLEKHPQALKGIQRGLERETLRVNADGTLATTGHPEALGSALTHKWITTDFAEALLEFITPVDGDIEHMLTFMRDLHRYTARNMGDERMWPLSMPCYIAEGQDIELAQYGTSNTGRFKTLYREGLKNRYGALMQTISGVHYNFSLPMAFWQATVSYTHLTLPT
;
A
#
# COMPACT_ATOMS: atom_id res chain seq x y z
N MET A 1 -20.52 22.11 -4.44
CA MET A 1 -20.04 23.41 -3.91
C MET A 1 -18.68 23.15 -3.28
N ILE A 2 -17.63 23.86 -3.69
CA ILE A 2 -16.30 23.75 -3.06
C ILE A 2 -16.36 24.56 -1.77
N PRO A 3 -16.00 24.01 -0.61
CA PRO A 3 -15.98 24.76 0.64
C PRO A 3 -15.03 25.96 0.55
N ASP A 4 -15.42 27.09 1.15
CA ASP A 4 -14.50 28.23 1.29
C ASP A 4 -13.42 27.90 2.31
N VAL A 5 -12.17 27.85 1.88
CA VAL A 5 -11.00 27.55 2.70
C VAL A 5 -10.18 28.78 3.06
N SER A 6 -10.64 29.98 2.71
CA SER A 6 -9.89 31.23 2.89
C SER A 6 -9.47 31.46 4.36
N GLN A 7 -10.35 31.18 5.31
CA GLN A 7 -10.04 31.32 6.73
C GLN A 7 -8.98 30.31 7.21
N ALA A 8 -9.04 29.06 6.69
CA ALA A 8 -8.05 28.05 7.03
C ALA A 8 -6.67 28.40 6.47
N LEU A 9 -6.61 28.92 5.26
CA LEU A 9 -5.36 29.41 4.65
C LEU A 9 -4.78 30.58 5.41
N ALA A 10 -5.60 31.60 5.75
CA ALA A 10 -5.16 32.74 6.55
C ALA A 10 -4.68 32.35 7.96
N TRP A 11 -5.26 31.28 8.53
CA TRP A 11 -4.79 30.72 9.78
C TRP A 11 -3.41 30.03 9.60
N LEU A 12 -3.23 29.22 8.55
CA LEU A 12 -1.95 28.54 8.26
C LEU A 12 -0.82 29.54 8.00
N GLU A 13 -1.09 30.65 7.30
CA GLU A 13 -0.11 31.72 7.07
C GLU A 13 0.43 32.29 8.39
N LYS A 14 -0.43 32.40 9.41
CA LYS A 14 -0.04 32.86 10.75
C LYS A 14 0.62 31.78 11.61
N HIS A 15 0.48 30.51 11.25
CA HIS A 15 0.95 29.37 12.02
C HIS A 15 1.80 28.39 11.19
N PRO A 16 2.86 28.85 10.49
CA PRO A 16 3.62 27.99 9.57
C PRO A 16 4.30 26.80 10.28
N GLN A 17 4.51 26.91 11.61
CA GLN A 17 5.08 25.82 12.40
C GLN A 17 4.11 24.66 12.63
N ALA A 18 2.81 24.88 12.46
CA ALA A 18 1.78 23.85 12.67
C ALA A 18 1.92 22.66 11.69
N LEU A 19 2.56 22.87 10.53
CA LEU A 19 2.81 21.81 9.55
C LEU A 19 4.18 21.12 9.72
N LYS A 20 5.02 21.58 10.65
CA LYS A 20 6.31 20.93 10.89
C LYS A 20 6.10 19.59 11.61
N GLY A 21 6.74 18.55 11.10
CA GLY A 21 6.63 17.20 11.66
C GLY A 21 5.52 16.35 11.03
N ILE A 22 5.05 16.70 9.83
CA ILE A 22 4.20 15.82 9.03
C ILE A 22 4.93 14.50 8.83
N GLN A 23 4.25 13.39 9.11
CA GLN A 23 4.74 12.05 8.86
C GLN A 23 4.09 11.46 7.60
N ARG A 24 4.82 10.65 6.88
CA ARG A 24 4.39 10.07 5.60
C ARG A 24 4.77 8.60 5.53
N GLY A 25 4.02 7.86 4.71
CA GLY A 25 4.34 6.50 4.35
C GLY A 25 3.83 6.19 2.94
N LEU A 26 4.50 5.28 2.26
CA LEU A 26 4.08 4.78 0.95
C LEU A 26 3.75 3.30 1.04
N GLU A 27 2.69 2.91 0.34
CA GLU A 27 2.40 1.54 0.00
C GLU A 27 2.38 1.43 -1.52
N ARG A 28 2.98 0.40 -2.07
CA ARG A 28 2.96 0.15 -3.51
C ARG A 28 2.70 -1.30 -3.80
N GLU A 29 1.65 -1.54 -4.56
CA GLU A 29 1.32 -2.85 -5.08
C GLU A 29 1.95 -3.06 -6.46
N THR A 30 2.31 -4.32 -6.78
CA THR A 30 2.87 -4.69 -8.08
C THR A 30 2.67 -6.17 -8.34
N LEU A 31 2.16 -6.50 -9.55
CA LEU A 31 2.06 -7.90 -9.99
C LEU A 31 3.45 -8.47 -10.28
N ARG A 32 3.65 -9.73 -9.92
CA ARG A 32 4.74 -10.56 -10.43
C ARG A 32 4.34 -11.09 -11.80
N VAL A 33 5.24 -10.98 -12.75
CA VAL A 33 5.07 -11.49 -14.12
C VAL A 33 6.26 -12.36 -14.52
N ASN A 34 5.99 -13.32 -15.38
CA ASN A 34 7.02 -14.11 -16.04
C ASN A 34 7.86 -13.23 -16.99
N ALA A 35 8.99 -13.77 -17.49
CA ALA A 35 9.86 -13.07 -18.42
C ALA A 35 9.16 -12.68 -19.74
N ASP A 36 8.11 -13.39 -20.13
CA ASP A 36 7.28 -13.12 -21.31
C ASP A 36 6.15 -12.09 -21.04
N GLY A 37 6.02 -11.59 -19.82
CA GLY A 37 4.99 -10.63 -19.42
C GLY A 37 3.65 -11.21 -19.00
N THR A 38 3.51 -12.53 -18.97
CA THR A 38 2.31 -13.19 -18.44
C THR A 38 2.28 -13.16 -16.91
N LEU A 39 1.08 -13.20 -16.31
CA LEU A 39 0.93 -13.23 -14.85
C LEU A 39 1.67 -14.45 -14.27
N ALA A 40 2.47 -14.22 -13.24
CA ALA A 40 3.13 -15.30 -12.50
C ALA A 40 2.10 -16.15 -11.75
N THR A 41 2.33 -17.46 -11.71
CA THR A 41 1.48 -18.45 -11.03
C THR A 41 2.21 -19.17 -9.90
N THR A 42 3.42 -18.72 -9.57
CA THR A 42 4.21 -19.26 -8.46
C THR A 42 3.75 -18.68 -7.13
N GLY A 43 3.98 -19.40 -6.04
CA GLY A 43 3.77 -18.89 -4.68
C GLY A 43 4.67 -17.70 -4.33
N HIS A 44 4.40 -17.06 -3.22
CA HIS A 44 5.23 -15.97 -2.69
C HIS A 44 6.69 -16.44 -2.51
N PRO A 45 7.70 -15.74 -3.07
CA PRO A 45 9.08 -16.21 -3.02
C PRO A 45 9.60 -16.33 -1.58
N GLU A 46 10.11 -17.50 -1.20
CA GLU A 46 10.62 -17.75 0.16
C GLU A 46 11.72 -16.77 0.58
N ALA A 47 12.55 -16.34 -0.37
CA ALA A 47 13.62 -15.38 -0.12
C ALA A 47 13.11 -13.98 0.28
N LEU A 48 11.84 -13.68 0.04
CA LEU A 48 11.19 -12.44 0.51
C LEU A 48 10.63 -12.57 1.94
N GLY A 49 10.70 -13.77 2.54
CA GLY A 49 10.16 -14.04 3.85
C GLY A 49 8.66 -14.32 3.84
N SER A 50 8.02 -14.28 5.00
CA SER A 50 6.60 -14.60 5.14
C SER A 50 5.71 -13.40 4.80
N ALA A 51 4.84 -13.53 3.82
CA ALA A 51 3.83 -12.51 3.50
C ALA A 51 2.91 -12.16 4.69
N LEU A 52 2.74 -13.06 5.66
CA LEU A 52 1.93 -12.81 6.85
C LEU A 52 2.64 -11.91 7.87
N THR A 53 3.95 -12.07 8.05
CA THR A 53 4.67 -11.49 9.19
C THR A 53 5.77 -10.50 8.79
N HIS A 54 6.15 -10.43 7.53
CA HIS A 54 7.11 -9.44 7.07
C HIS A 54 6.48 -8.04 7.13
N LYS A 55 7.22 -7.06 7.68
CA LYS A 55 6.69 -5.72 7.93
C LYS A 55 6.58 -4.85 6.66
N TRP A 56 7.39 -5.15 5.66
CA TRP A 56 7.63 -4.24 4.53
C TRP A 56 7.35 -4.86 3.17
N ILE A 57 7.25 -6.19 3.10
CA ILE A 57 6.95 -6.94 1.87
C ILE A 57 5.87 -7.96 2.21
N THR A 58 4.72 -7.82 1.60
CA THR A 58 3.58 -8.72 1.76
C THR A 58 2.92 -8.98 0.40
N THR A 59 1.79 -9.63 0.40
CA THR A 59 0.88 -9.74 -0.75
C THR A 59 -0.40 -9.00 -0.44
N ASP A 60 -1.04 -8.41 -1.47
CA ASP A 60 -2.36 -7.85 -1.29
C ASP A 60 -3.46 -8.88 -1.61
N PHE A 61 -4.17 -8.75 -2.72
CA PHE A 61 -5.31 -9.62 -3.04
C PHE A 61 -4.90 -10.97 -3.63
N ALA A 62 -4.04 -10.94 -4.67
CA ALA A 62 -3.58 -12.13 -5.38
C ALA A 62 -2.22 -12.59 -4.87
N GLU A 63 -1.94 -13.90 -4.98
CA GLU A 63 -0.63 -14.46 -4.63
C GLU A 63 0.50 -13.81 -5.44
N ALA A 64 0.20 -13.45 -6.70
CA ALA A 64 1.14 -12.73 -7.55
C ALA A 64 1.23 -11.22 -7.29
N LEU A 65 0.34 -10.64 -6.47
CA LEU A 65 0.31 -9.21 -6.21
C LEU A 65 1.12 -8.88 -4.94
N LEU A 66 2.36 -8.47 -5.13
CA LEU A 66 3.21 -7.99 -4.03
C LEU A 66 2.74 -6.61 -3.56
N GLU A 67 2.89 -6.36 -2.28
CA GLU A 67 2.68 -5.06 -1.65
C GLU A 67 3.91 -4.67 -0.83
N PHE A 68 4.44 -3.48 -1.11
CA PHE A 68 5.55 -2.88 -0.41
C PHE A 68 5.07 -1.76 0.50
N ILE A 69 5.52 -1.76 1.74
CA ILE A 69 5.12 -0.80 2.76
C ILE A 69 6.38 -0.14 3.32
N THR A 70 6.47 1.18 3.31
CA THR A 70 7.57 1.88 3.97
C THR A 70 7.29 2.10 5.45
N PRO A 71 8.32 2.27 6.30
CA PRO A 71 8.11 2.86 7.60
C PRO A 71 7.56 4.29 7.47
N VAL A 72 6.93 4.75 8.53
CA VAL A 72 6.52 6.15 8.65
C VAL A 72 7.76 7.02 8.81
N ASP A 73 7.84 8.10 8.02
CA ASP A 73 9.00 9.00 8.00
C ASP A 73 8.60 10.46 7.82
N GLY A 74 9.38 11.36 8.41
CA GLY A 74 9.27 12.81 8.18
C GLY A 74 10.07 13.28 6.96
N ASP A 75 11.04 12.49 6.51
CA ASP A 75 11.90 12.78 5.36
C ASP A 75 11.44 12.02 4.11
N ILE A 76 11.10 12.77 3.06
CA ILE A 76 10.58 12.21 1.81
C ILE A 76 11.66 11.41 1.07
N GLU A 77 12.90 11.91 1.03
CA GLU A 77 13.99 11.24 0.31
C GLU A 77 14.39 9.93 1.00
N HIS A 78 14.38 9.91 2.32
CA HIS A 78 14.61 8.69 3.09
C HIS A 78 13.51 7.66 2.82
N MET A 79 12.24 8.06 2.86
CA MET A 79 11.10 7.19 2.55
C MET A 79 11.18 6.63 1.12
N LEU A 80 11.48 7.47 0.12
CA LEU A 80 11.65 7.04 -1.28
C LEU A 80 12.85 6.13 -1.46
N THR A 81 13.93 6.38 -0.73
CA THR A 81 15.12 5.50 -0.75
C THR A 81 14.79 4.14 -0.18
N PHE A 82 14.05 4.08 0.93
CA PHE A 82 13.59 2.82 1.51
C PHE A 82 12.73 2.03 0.53
N MET A 83 11.75 2.66 -0.12
CA MET A 83 10.90 2.03 -1.14
C MET A 83 11.76 1.49 -2.31
N ARG A 84 12.73 2.26 -2.77
CA ARG A 84 13.67 1.86 -3.83
C ARG A 84 14.51 0.63 -3.43
N ASP A 85 14.90 0.56 -2.17
CA ASP A 85 15.68 -0.58 -1.65
C ASP A 85 14.81 -1.84 -1.50
N LEU A 86 13.53 -1.72 -1.13
CA LEU A 86 12.57 -2.82 -1.19
C LEU A 86 12.46 -3.40 -2.60
N HIS A 87 12.33 -2.54 -3.63
CA HIS A 87 12.29 -2.97 -5.02
C HIS A 87 13.58 -3.67 -5.45
N ARG A 88 14.74 -3.13 -5.09
CA ARG A 88 16.04 -3.74 -5.42
C ARG A 88 16.22 -5.10 -4.74
N TYR A 89 15.84 -5.19 -3.48
CA TYR A 89 15.89 -6.44 -2.74
C TYR A 89 14.99 -7.49 -3.38
N THR A 90 13.75 -7.13 -3.65
CA THR A 90 12.76 -8.01 -4.29
C THR A 90 13.23 -8.48 -5.66
N ALA A 91 13.67 -7.56 -6.54
CA ALA A 91 14.14 -7.91 -7.88
C ALA A 91 15.32 -8.91 -7.89
N ARG A 92 16.14 -8.90 -6.83
CA ARG A 92 17.26 -9.85 -6.69
C ARG A 92 16.85 -11.21 -6.15
N ASN A 93 15.64 -11.31 -5.60
CA ASN A 93 15.16 -12.51 -4.89
C ASN A 93 13.91 -13.13 -5.54
N MET A 94 13.54 -12.70 -6.75
CA MET A 94 12.37 -13.22 -7.50
C MET A 94 12.73 -14.26 -8.57
N GLY A 95 14.01 -14.61 -8.72
CA GLY A 95 14.45 -15.46 -9.83
C GLY A 95 14.25 -14.79 -11.19
N ASP A 96 13.58 -15.50 -12.11
CA ASP A 96 13.34 -15.00 -13.48
C ASP A 96 12.09 -14.14 -13.62
N GLU A 97 11.29 -14.01 -12.57
CA GLU A 97 10.12 -13.14 -12.57
C GLU A 97 10.49 -11.66 -12.54
N ARG A 98 9.55 -10.82 -12.89
CA ARG A 98 9.67 -9.36 -12.91
C ARG A 98 8.52 -8.71 -12.17
N MET A 99 8.74 -7.52 -11.65
CA MET A 99 7.68 -6.65 -11.13
C MET A 99 7.06 -5.88 -12.30
N TRP A 100 5.74 -5.97 -12.43
CA TRP A 100 4.99 -5.20 -13.43
C TRP A 100 4.96 -3.72 -13.04
N PRO A 101 5.38 -2.78 -13.91
CA PRO A 101 5.60 -1.39 -13.49
C PRO A 101 4.32 -0.55 -13.45
N LEU A 102 3.23 -1.01 -14.07
CA LEU A 102 2.00 -0.22 -14.23
C LEU A 102 0.96 -0.61 -13.18
N SER A 103 0.06 0.33 -12.85
CA SER A 103 -1.10 0.06 -12.00
C SER A 103 -2.13 -0.82 -12.70
N MET A 104 -2.39 -0.59 -13.99
CA MET A 104 -3.21 -1.50 -14.77
C MET A 104 -2.49 -2.84 -14.93
N PRO A 105 -3.19 -3.97 -14.77
CA PRO A 105 -2.57 -5.28 -14.79
C PRO A 105 -1.89 -5.60 -16.15
N CYS A 106 -0.99 -6.56 -16.12
CA CYS A 106 -0.50 -7.23 -17.33
C CYS A 106 -1.66 -7.94 -18.05
N TYR A 107 -1.41 -8.46 -19.25
CA TYR A 107 -2.43 -9.27 -19.92
C TYR A 107 -2.80 -10.48 -19.06
N ILE A 108 -4.06 -10.61 -18.75
CA ILE A 108 -4.68 -11.76 -18.08
C ILE A 108 -5.75 -12.29 -19.01
N ALA A 109 -5.61 -13.55 -19.44
CA ALA A 109 -6.54 -14.16 -20.37
C ALA A 109 -7.94 -14.31 -19.75
N GLU A 110 -8.97 -14.23 -20.58
CA GLU A 110 -10.34 -14.49 -20.13
C GLU A 110 -10.45 -15.90 -19.55
N GLY A 111 -11.01 -16.00 -18.35
CA GLY A 111 -11.11 -17.27 -17.62
C GLY A 111 -9.83 -17.76 -16.94
N GLN A 112 -8.72 -17.01 -17.04
CA GLN A 112 -7.52 -17.33 -16.27
C GLN A 112 -7.81 -17.22 -14.78
N ASP A 113 -7.48 -18.28 -14.01
CA ASP A 113 -7.61 -18.22 -12.56
C ASP A 113 -6.56 -17.27 -11.95
N ILE A 114 -7.02 -16.45 -11.02
CA ILE A 114 -6.19 -15.54 -10.23
C ILE A 114 -6.17 -16.10 -8.82
N GLU A 115 -5.04 -16.71 -8.46
CA GLU A 115 -4.85 -17.31 -7.16
C GLU A 115 -4.88 -16.22 -6.05
N LEU A 116 -5.67 -16.49 -5.02
CA LEU A 116 -5.74 -15.61 -3.84
C LEU A 116 -4.48 -15.73 -3.00
N ALA A 117 -4.06 -14.62 -2.42
CA ALA A 117 -2.91 -14.57 -1.53
C ALA A 117 -3.03 -15.55 -0.36
N GLN A 118 -1.96 -16.32 -0.15
CA GLN A 118 -1.85 -17.37 0.85
C GLN A 118 -0.98 -16.90 2.03
N TYR A 119 -1.49 -17.08 3.24
CA TYR A 119 -0.82 -16.59 4.46
C TYR A 119 -0.55 -17.73 5.47
N GLY A 120 -0.58 -18.97 5.00
CA GLY A 120 -0.38 -20.15 5.82
C GLY A 120 -1.63 -20.59 6.60
N THR A 121 -1.42 -21.54 7.53
CA THR A 121 -2.51 -22.31 8.18
C THR A 121 -2.96 -21.74 9.52
N SER A 122 -2.33 -20.68 10.03
CA SER A 122 -2.75 -20.02 11.28
C SER A 122 -4.14 -19.39 11.13
N ASN A 123 -4.85 -19.15 12.22
CA ASN A 123 -6.16 -18.49 12.18
C ASN A 123 -6.09 -17.12 11.52
N THR A 124 -5.04 -16.34 11.81
CA THR A 124 -4.83 -15.03 11.16
C THR A 124 -4.61 -15.17 9.66
N GLY A 125 -3.78 -16.14 9.23
CA GLY A 125 -3.54 -16.40 7.81
C GLY A 125 -4.81 -16.82 7.08
N ARG A 126 -5.54 -17.78 7.63
CA ARG A 126 -6.83 -18.25 7.09
C ARG A 126 -7.85 -17.12 6.99
N PHE A 127 -7.94 -16.26 8.02
CA PHE A 127 -8.85 -15.10 8.00
C PHE A 127 -8.49 -14.13 6.86
N LYS A 128 -7.20 -13.85 6.64
CA LYS A 128 -6.76 -12.97 5.54
C LYS A 128 -7.13 -13.54 4.17
N THR A 129 -6.97 -14.85 3.95
CA THR A 129 -7.36 -15.50 2.68
C THR A 129 -8.88 -15.53 2.54
N LEU A 130 -9.63 -15.88 3.57
CA LEU A 130 -11.10 -15.89 3.55
C LEU A 130 -11.70 -14.50 3.25
N TYR A 131 -11.12 -13.44 3.79
CA TYR A 131 -11.54 -12.08 3.47
C TYR A 131 -11.41 -11.79 1.96
N ARG A 132 -10.31 -12.24 1.33
CA ARG A 132 -10.06 -12.08 -0.11
C ARG A 132 -11.00 -12.93 -0.97
N GLU A 133 -11.36 -14.11 -0.50
CA GLU A 133 -12.41 -14.91 -1.12
C GLU A 133 -13.75 -14.17 -1.12
N GLY A 134 -14.08 -13.50 -0.01
CA GLY A 134 -15.25 -12.63 0.05
C GLY A 134 -15.19 -11.47 -0.96
N LEU A 135 -14.03 -10.86 -1.19
CA LEU A 135 -13.83 -9.83 -2.21
C LEU A 135 -13.97 -10.42 -3.63
N LYS A 136 -13.35 -11.60 -3.90
CA LYS A 136 -13.49 -12.32 -5.18
C LYS A 136 -14.96 -12.58 -5.52
N ASN A 137 -15.73 -13.06 -4.55
CA ASN A 137 -17.15 -13.36 -4.73
C ASN A 137 -18.00 -12.10 -4.97
N ARG A 138 -17.62 -10.97 -4.40
CA ARG A 138 -18.39 -9.72 -4.48
C ARG A 138 -18.05 -8.89 -5.72
N TYR A 139 -16.79 -8.82 -6.10
CA TYR A 139 -16.29 -7.87 -7.10
C TYR A 139 -15.60 -8.55 -8.29
N GLY A 140 -15.33 -9.85 -8.20
CA GLY A 140 -14.50 -10.57 -9.17
C GLY A 140 -12.99 -10.36 -8.92
N ALA A 141 -12.19 -11.35 -9.33
CA ALA A 141 -10.75 -11.33 -9.08
C ALA A 141 -10.00 -10.34 -9.98
N LEU A 142 -10.43 -10.16 -11.23
CA LEU A 142 -9.72 -9.29 -12.19
C LEU A 142 -9.64 -7.84 -11.73
N MET A 143 -10.71 -7.29 -11.19
CA MET A 143 -10.73 -5.92 -10.66
C MET A 143 -9.74 -5.72 -9.50
N GLN A 144 -9.44 -6.78 -8.76
CA GLN A 144 -8.54 -6.74 -7.61
C GLN A 144 -7.05 -6.91 -8.00
N THR A 145 -6.73 -7.03 -9.30
CA THR A 145 -5.34 -7.05 -9.80
C THR A 145 -4.81 -5.67 -10.19
N ILE A 146 -5.62 -4.64 -10.09
CA ILE A 146 -5.19 -3.26 -10.26
C ILE A 146 -4.28 -2.90 -9.08
N SER A 147 -3.04 -2.51 -9.39
CA SER A 147 -2.00 -2.22 -8.39
C SER A 147 -2.08 -0.76 -7.94
N GLY A 148 -2.36 -0.55 -6.66
CA GLY A 148 -2.43 0.78 -6.06
C GLY A 148 -1.06 1.37 -5.70
N VAL A 149 -1.02 2.68 -5.60
CA VAL A 149 0.03 3.43 -4.89
C VAL A 149 -0.67 4.30 -3.85
N HIS A 150 -0.50 3.96 -2.59
CA HIS A 150 -1.08 4.72 -1.48
C HIS A 150 -0.04 5.67 -0.88
N TYR A 151 -0.41 6.92 -0.75
CA TYR A 151 0.37 7.92 -0.05
C TYR A 151 -0.35 8.28 1.25
N ASN A 152 0.19 7.76 2.34
CA ASN A 152 -0.33 8.02 3.67
C ASN A 152 0.38 9.22 4.28
N PHE A 153 -0.35 10.09 4.96
CA PHE A 153 0.25 11.17 5.72
C PHE A 153 -0.54 11.44 7.00
N SER A 154 0.15 11.97 8.00
CA SER A 154 -0.48 12.46 9.23
C SER A 154 0.05 13.83 9.60
N LEU A 155 -0.86 14.68 10.06
CA LEU A 155 -0.52 15.98 10.60
C LEU A 155 -0.01 15.83 12.04
N PRO A 156 0.96 16.65 12.47
CA PRO A 156 1.49 16.57 13.83
C PRO A 156 0.44 16.97 14.88
N MET A 157 0.58 16.47 16.10
CA MET A 157 -0.33 16.78 17.19
C MET A 157 -0.45 18.29 17.44
N ALA A 158 0.62 19.05 17.26
CA ALA A 158 0.61 20.51 17.38
C ALA A 158 -0.36 21.19 16.41
N PHE A 159 -0.51 20.65 15.18
CA PHE A 159 -1.52 21.12 14.23
C PHE A 159 -2.92 20.95 14.80
N TRP A 160 -3.24 19.75 15.28
CA TRP A 160 -4.56 19.47 15.84
C TRP A 160 -4.88 20.30 17.05
N GLN A 161 -3.93 20.45 17.99
CA GLN A 161 -4.09 21.28 19.17
C GLN A 161 -4.36 22.75 18.82
N ALA A 162 -3.61 23.29 17.87
CA ALA A 162 -3.80 24.66 17.42
C ALA A 162 -5.14 24.85 16.67
N THR A 163 -5.57 23.86 15.89
CA THR A 163 -6.81 23.92 15.10
C THR A 163 -8.06 23.72 15.99
N VAL A 164 -7.99 22.85 17.01
CA VAL A 164 -9.12 22.61 17.93
C VAL A 164 -9.49 23.90 18.68
N SER A 165 -8.52 24.69 19.10
CA SER A 165 -8.79 25.98 19.76
C SER A 165 -9.51 26.98 18.85
N TYR A 166 -9.43 26.80 17.53
CA TYR A 166 -10.05 27.65 16.52
C TYR A 166 -11.43 27.14 16.06
N THR A 167 -11.63 25.84 15.96
CA THR A 167 -12.81 25.24 15.30
C THR A 167 -13.87 24.73 16.27
N HIS A 168 -13.65 24.70 17.56
CA HIS A 168 -14.54 24.08 18.56
C HIS A 168 -14.89 22.60 18.25
N LEU A 169 -14.07 21.89 17.46
CA LEU A 169 -14.26 20.48 17.22
C LEU A 169 -13.92 19.68 18.47
N THR A 170 -14.95 19.27 19.19
CA THR A 170 -14.80 18.19 20.17
C THR A 170 -14.64 16.90 19.37
N LEU A 171 -13.48 16.25 19.45
CA LEU A 171 -13.32 14.89 18.96
C LEU A 171 -14.33 14.01 19.73
N PRO A 172 -15.10 13.14 19.04
CA PRO A 172 -15.93 12.17 19.74
C PRO A 172 -15.01 11.30 20.59
N THR A 173 -15.30 11.23 21.89
CA THR A 173 -14.64 10.34 22.86
C THR A 173 -15.05 8.90 22.64
#